data_f71f8f96dd0c9b833d1112512bcbac91
#
_entry.id   f71f8f96dd0c9b833d1112512bcbac91
#
_cell.length_a   1.000
_cell.length_b   1.000
_cell.length_c   1.000
_cell.angle_alpha   90.00
_cell.angle_beta   90.00
_cell.angle_gamma   90.00
#
_symmetry.space_group_name_H-M   'P 1'
#
loop_
_entity.id
_entity.type
_entity.pdbx_description
1 polymer ?
#
loop_
_entity_poly.entity_id
_entity_poly.type
_entity_poly.pdbx_seq_one_letter_code
_entity_poly.pdbx_strand_id
1 'polypeptide(L)'
;MDYVELLDETSNLCPLCTTPLSTGRLEGHPLLCCARCFGMLVDMNGFVTLIDAVRAREERSLRIALPRRQNPTDRLINCPACAQPMLGHIYAGPGNAVIDSCERCQVNWLDPGELRRIAVAPDTLPGVIP
;
A
#
# COMPACT_ATOMS: atom_id res chain seq x y z
N MET A 1 10.11 -7.37 2.64
CA MET A 1 10.25 -6.26 1.72
C MET A 1 10.62 -5.01 2.47
N ASP A 2 11.86 -4.88 2.67
CA ASP A 2 12.36 -3.97 3.67
C ASP A 2 13.28 -2.96 3.03
N TYR A 3 12.89 -2.51 1.86
CA TYR A 3 13.75 -1.66 1.06
C TYR A 3 13.38 -0.20 1.15
N VAL A 4 12.50 0.12 2.10
CA VAL A 4 12.14 1.51 2.32
C VAL A 4 13.24 2.17 3.11
N GLU A 5 13.81 3.21 2.53
CA GLU A 5 14.77 4.05 3.24
C GLU A 5 13.98 5.05 4.06
N LEU A 6 14.02 4.91 5.38
CA LEU A 6 13.32 5.83 6.28
C LEU A 6 14.19 7.05 6.51
N LEU A 7 13.56 8.23 6.48
CA LEU A 7 14.25 9.51 6.63
C LEU A 7 13.79 10.21 7.90
N ASP A 8 12.86 11.15 7.80
CA ASP A 8 12.47 12.00 8.91
C ASP A 8 11.08 11.69 9.41
N GLU A 9 10.88 11.77 10.74
CA GLU A 9 9.54 11.67 11.30
C GLU A 9 8.68 12.87 10.91
N THR A 10 7.38 12.62 10.75
CA THR A 10 6.39 13.66 10.49
C THR A 10 5.45 13.76 11.66
N SER A 11 4.55 14.75 11.60
CA SER A 11 3.47 14.87 12.59
C SER A 11 2.26 14.02 12.24
N ASN A 12 2.27 13.34 11.08
CA ASN A 12 1.16 12.48 10.68
C ASN A 12 1.29 11.12 11.35
N LEU A 13 0.18 10.61 11.87
CA LEU A 13 0.19 9.38 12.65
C LEU A 13 -0.24 8.19 11.81
N CYS A 14 0.40 7.05 12.07
CA CYS A 14 -0.01 5.78 11.50
C CYS A 14 -1.44 5.46 11.93
N PRO A 15 -2.34 5.12 10.99
CA PRO A 15 -3.73 4.86 11.35
C PRO A 15 -3.91 3.55 12.12
N LEU A 16 -2.90 2.69 12.16
CA LEU A 16 -2.94 1.43 12.89
C LEU A 16 -2.21 1.50 14.22
N CYS A 17 -1.03 2.14 14.24
CA CYS A 17 -0.15 2.15 15.41
C CYS A 17 -0.26 3.44 16.23
N THR A 18 -0.77 4.50 15.66
CA THR A 18 -0.80 5.86 16.22
C THR A 18 0.57 6.44 16.53
N THR A 19 1.61 5.86 15.95
CA THR A 19 2.97 6.40 16.02
C THR A 19 3.24 7.31 14.82
N PRO A 20 4.17 8.26 14.92
CA PRO A 20 4.48 9.14 13.79
C PRO A 20 4.94 8.35 12.57
N LEU A 21 4.41 8.72 11.41
CA LEU A 21 4.91 8.21 10.15
C LEU A 21 6.19 8.93 9.78
N SER A 22 7.12 8.21 9.17
CA SER A 22 8.36 8.78 8.68
C SER A 22 8.28 8.96 7.17
N THR A 23 8.90 10.03 6.67
CA THR A 23 9.14 10.11 5.24
C THR A 23 10.08 8.98 4.87
N GLY A 24 9.88 8.45 3.67
CA GLY A 24 10.70 7.35 3.19
C GLY A 24 10.79 7.37 1.68
N ARG A 25 11.61 6.47 1.19
CA ARG A 25 11.82 6.33 -0.25
C ARG A 25 11.91 4.87 -0.59
N LEU A 26 11.20 4.48 -1.64
CA LEU A 26 11.22 3.11 -2.14
C LEU A 26 11.32 3.18 -3.66
N GLU A 27 12.33 2.57 -4.22
CA GLU A 27 12.60 2.63 -5.66
C GLU A 27 12.58 4.06 -6.20
N GLY A 28 13.12 5.00 -5.43
CA GLY A 28 13.14 6.39 -5.80
C GLY A 28 11.83 7.15 -5.58
N HIS A 29 10.77 6.47 -5.17
CA HIS A 29 9.47 7.09 -4.95
C HIS A 29 9.32 7.54 -3.51
N PRO A 30 8.93 8.79 -3.26
CA PRO A 30 8.68 9.24 -1.89
C PRO A 30 7.37 8.66 -1.36
N LEU A 31 7.34 8.38 -0.07
CA LEU A 31 6.15 7.89 0.60
C LEU A 31 6.28 8.16 2.10
N LEU A 32 5.20 7.90 2.85
CA LEU A 32 5.28 7.85 4.31
C LEU A 32 5.18 6.41 4.75
N CYS A 33 5.95 6.04 5.75
CA CYS A 33 6.00 4.66 6.22
C CYS A 33 6.05 4.63 7.74
N CYS A 34 5.32 3.70 8.33
CA CYS A 34 5.38 3.49 9.77
C CYS A 34 6.62 2.66 10.10
N ALA A 35 7.51 3.19 10.93
CA ALA A 35 8.71 2.48 11.33
C ALA A 35 8.40 1.26 12.21
N ARG A 36 7.17 1.18 12.74
CA ARG A 36 6.76 0.10 13.62
C ARG A 36 6.09 -1.05 12.86
N CYS A 37 5.12 -0.76 12.01
CA CYS A 37 4.38 -1.80 11.30
C CYS A 37 4.72 -1.91 9.82
N PHE A 38 5.38 -0.89 9.27
CA PHE A 38 5.72 -0.79 7.85
C PHE A 38 4.51 -0.70 6.92
N GLY A 39 3.37 -0.26 7.45
CA GLY A 39 2.30 0.22 6.60
C GLY A 39 2.74 1.50 5.89
N MET A 40 2.18 1.78 4.73
CA MET A 40 2.66 2.86 3.88
C MET A 40 1.54 3.74 3.37
N LEU A 41 1.79 5.04 3.32
CA LEU A 41 0.89 6.00 2.69
C LEU A 41 1.56 6.46 1.39
N VAL A 42 0.92 6.18 0.27
CA VAL A 42 1.49 6.41 -1.06
C VAL A 42 0.58 7.33 -1.86
N ASP A 43 1.17 8.30 -2.54
CA ASP A 43 0.45 9.21 -3.44
C ASP A 43 -0.21 8.41 -4.57
N MET A 44 -1.48 8.68 -4.85
CA MET A 44 -2.21 8.02 -5.93
C MET A 44 -1.55 8.21 -7.29
N ASN A 45 -0.99 9.38 -7.54
CA ASN A 45 -0.36 9.67 -8.83
C ASN A 45 0.88 8.83 -9.08
N GLY A 46 1.62 8.49 -8.03
CA GLY A 46 2.81 7.66 -8.13
C GLY A 46 2.57 6.19 -7.87
N PHE A 47 1.35 5.81 -7.53
CA PHE A 47 1.08 4.47 -7.03
C PHE A 47 1.37 3.38 -8.06
N VAL A 48 0.85 3.53 -9.28
CA VAL A 48 1.06 2.51 -10.33
C VAL A 48 2.53 2.43 -10.71
N THR A 49 3.20 3.56 -10.81
CA THR A 49 4.63 3.59 -11.13
C THR A 49 5.45 2.89 -10.05
N LEU A 50 5.11 3.11 -8.78
CA LEU A 50 5.77 2.42 -7.67
C LEU A 50 5.52 0.91 -7.76
N ILE A 51 4.29 0.50 -7.96
CA ILE A 51 3.94 -0.91 -8.09
C ILE A 51 4.74 -1.55 -9.22
N ASP A 52 4.79 -0.92 -10.38
CA ASP A 52 5.55 -1.45 -11.52
C ASP A 52 7.03 -1.58 -11.20
N ALA A 53 7.61 -0.59 -10.53
CA ALA A 53 9.03 -0.62 -10.17
C ALA A 53 9.33 -1.75 -9.18
N VAL A 54 8.48 -1.94 -8.19
CA VAL A 54 8.67 -3.00 -7.20
C VAL A 54 8.47 -4.36 -7.83
N ARG A 55 7.46 -4.51 -8.68
CA ARG A 55 7.21 -5.78 -9.39
C ARG A 55 8.35 -6.15 -10.33
N ALA A 56 9.03 -5.16 -10.91
CA ALA A 56 10.16 -5.42 -11.79
C ALA A 56 11.36 -6.05 -11.07
N ARG A 57 11.45 -5.84 -9.75
CA ARG A 57 12.53 -6.39 -8.92
C ARG A 57 12.24 -7.77 -8.39
N GLU A 58 10.98 -8.11 -8.22
CA GLU A 58 10.57 -9.31 -7.50
C GLU A 58 10.18 -10.42 -8.46
N GLU A 59 10.47 -11.66 -8.08
CA GLU A 59 9.98 -12.80 -8.82
C GLU A 59 8.51 -13.00 -8.53
N ARG A 60 7.76 -13.40 -9.57
CA ARG A 60 6.35 -13.69 -9.40
C ARG A 60 6.17 -15.01 -8.67
N SER A 61 5.21 -15.02 -7.75
CA SER A 61 4.81 -16.25 -7.10
C SER A 61 3.99 -17.10 -8.07
N LEU A 62 4.21 -18.41 -8.03
CA LEU A 62 3.35 -19.34 -8.79
C LEU A 62 2.03 -19.57 -8.08
N ARG A 63 1.91 -19.12 -6.83
CA ARG A 63 0.68 -19.26 -6.05
C ARG A 63 -0.05 -17.93 -6.03
N ILE A 64 -1.37 -18.02 -6.12
CA ILE A 64 -2.23 -16.87 -5.90
C ILE A 64 -2.51 -16.81 -4.41
N ALA A 65 -1.93 -15.84 -3.73
CA ALA A 65 -2.14 -15.66 -2.31
C ALA A 65 -3.43 -14.89 -2.06
N LEU A 66 -4.17 -15.29 -1.01
CA LEU A 66 -5.34 -14.52 -0.61
C LEU A 66 -4.89 -13.21 0.04
N PRO A 67 -5.63 -12.11 -0.20
CA PRO A 67 -5.35 -10.85 0.47
C PRO A 67 -5.54 -10.98 1.98
N ARG A 68 -4.79 -10.21 2.76
CA ARG A 68 -4.98 -10.16 4.22
C ARG A 68 -6.38 -9.69 4.57
N ARG A 69 -6.86 -8.68 3.84
CA ARG A 69 -8.22 -8.18 3.95
C ARG A 69 -8.97 -8.59 2.71
N GLN A 70 -10.12 -9.19 2.90
CA GLN A 70 -10.97 -9.62 1.79
C GLN A 70 -12.24 -8.76 1.70
N ASN A 71 -12.57 -8.06 2.77
CA ASN A 71 -13.77 -7.23 2.83
C ASN A 71 -13.36 -5.75 2.89
N PRO A 72 -13.67 -4.95 1.87
CA PRO A 72 -13.29 -3.53 1.85
C PRO A 72 -13.91 -2.72 2.98
N THR A 73 -15.02 -3.20 3.55
CA THR A 73 -15.74 -2.45 4.58
C THR A 73 -15.54 -3.02 5.98
N ASP A 74 -14.53 -3.86 6.18
CA ASP A 74 -14.30 -4.54 7.47
C ASP A 74 -13.83 -3.60 8.57
N ARG A 75 -13.39 -2.40 8.23
CA ARG A 75 -12.93 -1.42 9.20
C ARG A 75 -12.99 -0.02 8.61
N LEU A 76 -12.86 0.96 9.50
CA LEU A 76 -12.76 2.36 9.10
C LEU A 76 -11.50 2.94 9.74
N ILE A 77 -10.60 3.48 8.92
CA ILE A 77 -9.42 4.18 9.40
C ILE A 77 -9.45 5.61 8.88
N ASN A 78 -8.74 6.50 9.55
CA ASN A 78 -8.67 7.89 9.16
C ASN A 78 -7.39 8.17 8.38
N CYS A 79 -7.51 9.05 7.40
CA CYS A 79 -6.36 9.47 6.61
C CYS A 79 -5.32 10.16 7.50
N PRO A 80 -4.06 9.71 7.48
CA PRO A 80 -3.03 10.37 8.27
C PRO A 80 -2.80 11.85 7.92
N ALA A 81 -3.16 12.25 6.71
CA ALA A 81 -2.92 13.62 6.25
C ALA A 81 -4.05 14.58 6.63
N CYS A 82 -5.31 14.13 6.59
CA CYS A 82 -6.44 15.03 6.83
C CYS A 82 -7.38 14.57 7.93
N ALA A 83 -7.15 13.41 8.52
CA ALA A 83 -7.95 12.82 9.59
C ALA A 83 -9.38 12.45 9.19
N GLN A 84 -9.74 12.56 7.91
CA GLN A 84 -11.06 12.12 7.44
C GLN A 84 -11.06 10.62 7.20
N PRO A 85 -12.23 9.96 7.30
CA PRO A 85 -12.31 8.53 7.04
C PRO A 85 -11.85 8.18 5.62
N MET A 86 -11.09 7.09 5.51
CA MET A 86 -10.65 6.58 4.23
C MET A 86 -11.63 5.54 3.71
N LEU A 87 -11.73 5.42 2.40
CA LEU A 87 -12.61 4.47 1.75
C LEU A 87 -11.83 3.21 1.39
N GLY A 88 -12.25 2.07 1.97
CA GLY A 88 -11.68 0.77 1.62
C GLY A 88 -12.24 0.29 0.29
N HIS A 89 -11.39 -0.25 -0.56
CA HIS A 89 -11.81 -0.80 -1.84
C HIS A 89 -10.77 -1.81 -2.34
N ILE A 90 -11.21 -2.64 -3.29
CA ILE A 90 -10.30 -3.60 -3.91
C ILE A 90 -9.46 -2.88 -4.95
N TYR A 91 -8.15 -3.02 -4.84
CA TYR A 91 -7.22 -2.52 -5.84
C TYR A 91 -7.37 -3.38 -7.10
N ALA A 92 -7.72 -2.75 -8.21
CA ALA A 92 -7.95 -3.45 -9.48
C ALA A 92 -6.62 -3.72 -10.18
N GLY A 93 -5.81 -4.59 -9.59
CA GLY A 93 -4.50 -4.93 -10.09
C GLY A 93 -4.03 -6.25 -9.53
N PRO A 94 -2.74 -6.56 -9.69
CA PRO A 94 -2.20 -7.82 -9.17
C PRO A 94 -2.45 -7.96 -7.68
N GLY A 95 -2.80 -9.17 -7.25
CA GLY A 95 -2.97 -9.51 -5.84
C GLY A 95 -4.34 -9.22 -5.26
N ASN A 96 -5.20 -8.51 -5.96
CA ASN A 96 -6.55 -8.15 -5.47
C ASN A 96 -6.55 -7.62 -4.05
N ALA A 97 -5.55 -6.81 -3.71
CA ALA A 97 -5.41 -6.30 -2.36
C ALA A 97 -6.53 -5.32 -2.03
N VAL A 98 -6.99 -5.34 -0.78
CA VAL A 98 -7.90 -4.31 -0.28
C VAL A 98 -7.04 -3.18 0.27
N ILE A 99 -7.23 -1.99 -0.26
CA ILE A 99 -6.51 -0.80 0.17
C ILE A 99 -7.51 0.26 0.64
N ASP A 100 -7.01 1.23 1.38
CA ASP A 100 -7.82 2.36 1.82
C ASP A 100 -7.34 3.61 1.11
N SER A 101 -8.26 4.45 0.67
CA SER A 101 -7.95 5.62 -0.12
C SER A 101 -8.59 6.87 0.43
N CYS A 102 -7.90 7.99 0.31
CA CYS A 102 -8.45 9.30 0.58
C CYS A 102 -8.39 10.11 -0.71
N GLU A 103 -9.55 10.32 -1.32
CA GLU A 103 -9.63 11.10 -2.57
C GLU A 103 -9.30 12.55 -2.35
N ARG A 104 -9.60 13.07 -1.15
CA ARG A 104 -9.31 14.45 -0.83
C ARG A 104 -7.81 14.73 -0.85
N CYS A 105 -7.01 13.83 -0.29
CA CYS A 105 -5.56 13.99 -0.23
C CYS A 105 -4.85 13.27 -1.37
N GLN A 106 -5.58 12.48 -2.17
CA GLN A 106 -5.03 11.71 -3.28
C GLN A 106 -3.94 10.75 -2.82
N VAL A 107 -4.23 9.99 -1.76
CA VAL A 107 -3.30 9.03 -1.19
C VAL A 107 -3.98 7.68 -0.96
N ASN A 108 -3.17 6.64 -1.00
CA ASN A 108 -3.58 5.27 -0.68
C ASN A 108 -2.81 4.78 0.53
N TRP A 109 -3.49 4.06 1.42
CA TRP A 109 -2.86 3.39 2.55
C TRP A 109 -2.73 1.90 2.25
N LEU A 110 -1.52 1.38 2.41
CA LEU A 110 -1.23 -0.04 2.28
C LEU A 110 -0.93 -0.61 3.65
N ASP A 111 -1.66 -1.65 4.04
CA ASP A 111 -1.40 -2.37 5.28
C ASP A 111 -0.01 -3.02 5.25
N PRO A 112 0.54 -3.34 6.44
CA PRO A 112 1.81 -4.07 6.50
C PRO A 112 1.79 -5.31 5.63
N GLY A 113 2.77 -5.44 4.74
CA GLY A 113 2.90 -6.59 3.87
C GLY A 113 2.09 -6.54 2.57
N GLU A 114 1.18 -5.57 2.40
CA GLU A 114 0.36 -5.50 1.19
C GLU A 114 1.18 -5.19 -0.06
N LEU A 115 2.18 -4.32 0.06
CA LEU A 115 3.01 -4.00 -1.09
C LEU A 115 3.76 -5.24 -1.60
N ARG A 116 4.28 -6.05 -0.68
CA ARG A 116 4.96 -7.29 -1.07
C ARG A 116 4.00 -8.25 -1.73
N ARG A 117 2.78 -8.37 -1.19
CA ARG A 117 1.76 -9.24 -1.77
C ARG A 117 1.48 -8.85 -3.22
N ILE A 118 1.33 -7.56 -3.47
CA ILE A 118 1.13 -7.05 -4.83
C ILE A 118 2.38 -7.29 -5.69
N ALA A 119 3.55 -7.07 -5.11
CA ALA A 119 4.82 -7.17 -5.83
C ALA A 119 5.09 -8.56 -6.37
N VAL A 120 4.74 -9.60 -5.61
CA VAL A 120 5.02 -11.00 -5.99
C VAL A 120 3.80 -11.70 -6.59
N ALA A 121 2.66 -11.03 -6.69
CA ALA A 121 1.47 -11.63 -7.24
C ALA A 121 1.69 -12.05 -8.70
N PRO A 122 1.10 -13.18 -9.14
CA PRO A 122 1.22 -13.60 -10.53
C PRO A 122 0.66 -12.54 -11.46
N ASP A 123 1.18 -12.50 -12.68
CA ASP A 123 0.56 -11.69 -13.73
C ASP A 123 -0.82 -12.25 -14.05
N THR A 124 -1.67 -11.42 -14.64
CA THR A 124 -3.01 -11.87 -15.04
C THR A 124 -2.88 -13.03 -16.01
N LEU A 125 -3.50 -14.16 -15.67
CA LEU A 125 -3.45 -15.34 -16.50
C LEU A 125 -4.37 -15.19 -17.71
N PRO A 126 -3.94 -15.67 -18.90
CA PRO A 126 -4.81 -15.69 -20.05
C PRO A 126 -6.08 -16.49 -19.76
N GLY A 127 -7.22 -15.96 -20.17
CA GLY A 127 -8.51 -16.60 -19.93
C GLY A 127 -9.11 -16.32 -18.56
N VAL A 128 -8.36 -15.71 -17.67
CA VAL A 128 -8.89 -15.23 -16.41
C VAL A 128 -9.43 -13.85 -16.65
N ILE A 129 -10.72 -13.68 -16.41
CA ILE A 129 -11.36 -12.39 -16.61
C ILE A 129 -11.11 -11.55 -15.37
N PRO A 130 -10.46 -10.41 -15.53
CA PRO A 130 -10.22 -9.52 -14.41
C PRO A 130 -11.50 -8.91 -13.90
#